data_786a87393a07d69b72f4135978b16380
#
_entry.id   786a87393a07d69b72f4135978b16380
#
_cell.length_a   1.000
_cell.length_b   1.000
_cell.length_c   1.000
_cell.angle_alpha   90.00
_cell.angle_beta   90.00
_cell.angle_gamma   90.00
#
_symmetry.space_group_name_H-M   'P 1'
#
loop_
_entity.id
_entity.type
_entity.pdbx_description
1 polymer ?
#
loop_
_entity_poly.entity_id
_entity_poly.type
_entity_poly.pdbx_seq_one_letter_code
_entity_poly.pdbx_strand_id
1 'polypeptide(L)'
;NERTLMREGLSYGEDYRVVKLHPLAHVGYYPGAQTMTLKLIYRVRGSVGKILGAQIIGAGGVKARIDVLAAAIAMGADVDFLTSLELSYAPPFGAAKDPVNMAGYMAENDLAGLVRFLPADRLKEAREAGVRVLDVRTAIELQSAPAASDAQIPLDELRERFFELDRTVRWAVLCKVGQRAYNAARILMQEGYDAEVIEGGYTSLKMEEFEASPEAAAPCGKGGDDAAGCSTEVTQTAAGASAELDLTGLSCPGPLMELQKAMERIAPGGVLMARASDPGFYVDSAAWAQTSGHKMLSRHKENGLVVVKIEKAGSRKEAEDASEDG
;
A
#
# COMPACT_ATOMS: atom_id res chain seq x y z
N ASN A 1 2.64 -13.02 -19.94
CA ASN A 1 3.25 -11.82 -19.34
C ASN A 1 3.68 -10.85 -20.45
N GLU A 2 4.08 -9.61 -20.13
CA GLU A 2 4.46 -8.60 -21.12
C GLU A 2 5.65 -9.03 -21.99
N ARG A 3 6.66 -9.70 -21.42
CA ARG A 3 7.79 -10.22 -22.20
C ARG A 3 7.34 -11.19 -23.32
N THR A 4 6.28 -11.97 -23.06
CA THR A 4 5.69 -12.84 -24.09
C THR A 4 5.04 -12.02 -25.19
N LEU A 5 4.25 -11.00 -24.83
CA LEU A 5 3.58 -10.12 -25.80
C LEU A 5 4.59 -9.35 -26.67
N MET A 6 5.65 -8.82 -26.06
CA MET A 6 6.74 -8.16 -26.79
C MET A 6 7.43 -9.11 -27.80
N ARG A 7 7.64 -10.39 -27.43
CA ARG A 7 8.20 -11.40 -28.35
C ARG A 7 7.27 -11.73 -29.50
N GLU A 8 5.96 -11.58 -29.29
CA GLU A 8 4.92 -11.73 -30.33
C GLU A 8 4.74 -10.46 -31.16
N GLY A 9 5.55 -9.41 -30.93
CA GLY A 9 5.53 -8.16 -31.65
C GLY A 9 4.42 -7.19 -31.23
N LEU A 10 3.81 -7.40 -30.07
CA LEU A 10 2.75 -6.53 -29.55
C LEU A 10 3.36 -5.36 -28.77
N SER A 11 2.83 -4.16 -28.97
CA SER A 11 3.28 -2.90 -28.39
C SER A 11 2.37 -2.44 -27.25
N TYR A 12 3.00 -1.98 -26.15
CA TYR A 12 2.28 -1.34 -25.04
C TYR A 12 1.62 -0.03 -25.51
N GLY A 13 0.40 0.19 -25.07
CA GLY A 13 -0.39 1.38 -25.40
C GLY A 13 -1.22 1.23 -26.69
N GLU A 14 -0.71 0.52 -27.69
CA GLU A 14 -1.39 0.28 -28.96
C GLU A 14 -2.16 -1.04 -28.93
N ASP A 15 -1.48 -2.17 -28.69
CA ASP A 15 -2.07 -3.50 -28.73
C ASP A 15 -2.57 -3.97 -27.38
N TYR A 16 -1.86 -3.61 -26.30
CA TYR A 16 -2.22 -3.99 -24.94
C TYR A 16 -1.93 -2.87 -23.95
N ARG A 17 -2.65 -2.89 -22.85
CA ARG A 17 -2.42 -2.05 -21.67
C ARG A 17 -2.32 -2.89 -20.42
N VAL A 18 -1.90 -2.22 -19.36
CA VAL A 18 -1.69 -2.83 -18.05
C VAL A 18 -2.35 -1.97 -17.00
N VAL A 19 -2.86 -2.57 -15.94
CA VAL A 19 -3.18 -1.89 -14.69
C VAL A 19 -2.49 -2.61 -13.54
N LYS A 20 -1.89 -1.84 -12.63
CA LYS A 20 -1.20 -2.33 -11.44
C LYS A 20 -1.81 -1.68 -10.21
N LEU A 21 -2.14 -2.48 -9.20
CA LEU A 21 -2.75 -2.02 -7.96
C LEU A 21 -2.17 -2.77 -6.76
N HIS A 22 -2.28 -2.14 -5.58
CA HIS A 22 -1.80 -2.69 -4.31
C HIS A 22 -2.96 -2.84 -3.30
N PRO A 23 -3.91 -3.75 -3.54
CA PRO A 23 -5.02 -3.99 -2.63
C PRO A 23 -4.61 -4.78 -1.40
N LEU A 24 -5.43 -4.70 -0.36
CA LEU A 24 -5.33 -5.61 0.78
C LEU A 24 -5.95 -6.98 0.42
N ALA A 25 -5.43 -8.04 1.03
CA ALA A 25 -5.94 -9.40 0.86
C ALA A 25 -7.38 -9.57 1.37
N HIS A 26 -7.75 -8.80 2.38
CA HIS A 26 -9.10 -8.68 2.94
C HIS A 26 -9.30 -7.28 3.53
N VAL A 27 -10.47 -7.01 4.09
CA VAL A 27 -10.81 -5.68 4.64
C VAL A 27 -9.82 -5.25 5.73
N GLY A 28 -9.38 -3.98 5.68
CA GLY A 28 -8.34 -3.46 6.56
C GLY A 28 -8.73 -3.34 8.03
N TYR A 29 -10.04 -3.37 8.35
CA TYR A 29 -10.50 -3.36 9.75
C TYR A 29 -10.45 -4.75 10.41
N TYR A 30 -10.24 -5.82 9.63
CA TYR A 30 -10.02 -7.16 10.17
C TYR A 30 -8.51 -7.42 10.33
N PRO A 31 -8.09 -7.98 11.48
CA PRO A 31 -6.66 -8.18 11.76
C PRO A 31 -5.93 -9.05 10.74
N GLY A 32 -4.67 -8.73 10.48
CA GLY A 32 -3.80 -9.53 9.63
C GLY A 32 -3.92 -9.24 8.12
N ALA A 33 -4.62 -8.16 7.72
CA ALA A 33 -4.69 -7.76 6.32
C ALA A 33 -3.30 -7.45 5.76
N GLN A 34 -2.93 -8.15 4.68
CA GLN A 34 -1.64 -7.97 4.00
C GLN A 34 -1.86 -7.38 2.62
N THR A 35 -0.96 -6.50 2.21
CA THR A 35 -0.98 -5.91 0.87
C THR A 35 -0.49 -6.94 -0.14
N MET A 36 -1.16 -7.02 -1.29
CA MET A 36 -0.68 -7.72 -2.47
C MET A 36 -0.45 -6.73 -3.61
N THR A 37 0.39 -7.11 -4.57
CA THR A 37 0.53 -6.41 -5.85
C THR A 37 -0.12 -7.25 -6.92
N LEU A 38 -1.14 -6.70 -7.58
CA LEU A 38 -1.83 -7.31 -8.70
C LEU A 38 -1.56 -6.51 -9.96
N LYS A 39 -1.18 -7.20 -11.04
CA LYS A 39 -0.99 -6.68 -12.38
C LYS A 39 -1.92 -7.42 -13.33
N LEU A 40 -2.79 -6.68 -14.04
CA LEU A 40 -3.66 -7.21 -15.08
C LEU A 40 -3.20 -6.68 -16.44
N ILE A 41 -3.11 -7.56 -17.44
CA ILE A 41 -2.75 -7.22 -18.81
C ILE A 41 -3.96 -7.52 -19.70
N TYR A 42 -4.36 -6.55 -20.52
CA TYR A 42 -5.50 -6.68 -21.41
C TYR A 42 -5.21 -6.08 -22.77
N ARG A 43 -5.79 -6.70 -23.82
CA ARG A 43 -5.73 -6.20 -25.20
C ARG A 43 -6.80 -5.15 -25.41
N VAL A 44 -6.44 -4.06 -26.07
CA VAL A 44 -7.41 -3.02 -26.45
C VAL A 44 -7.97 -3.32 -27.84
N ARG A 45 -9.28 -3.46 -27.95
CA ARG A 45 -10.01 -3.57 -29.20
C ARG A 45 -11.24 -2.66 -29.15
N GLY A 46 -11.07 -1.40 -29.54
CA GLY A 46 -12.10 -0.38 -29.34
C GLY A 46 -12.38 -0.18 -27.85
N SER A 47 -13.63 -0.34 -27.42
CA SER A 47 -14.05 -0.24 -26.03
C SER A 47 -13.94 -1.57 -25.24
N VAL A 48 -13.51 -2.66 -25.89
CA VAL A 48 -13.43 -3.99 -25.29
C VAL A 48 -12.01 -4.30 -24.88
N GLY A 49 -11.83 -4.77 -23.66
CA GLY A 49 -10.55 -5.15 -23.09
C GLY A 49 -10.45 -6.65 -22.86
N LYS A 50 -9.89 -7.43 -23.80
CA LYS A 50 -9.69 -8.86 -23.61
C LYS A 50 -8.56 -9.14 -22.63
N ILE A 51 -8.81 -9.93 -21.60
CA ILE A 51 -7.79 -10.30 -20.61
C ILE A 51 -6.74 -11.19 -21.29
N LEU A 52 -5.47 -10.79 -21.20
CA LEU A 52 -4.31 -11.53 -21.76
C LEU A 52 -3.47 -12.21 -20.71
N GLY A 53 -3.46 -11.69 -19.48
CA GLY A 53 -2.64 -12.24 -18.42
C GLY A 53 -2.78 -11.48 -17.11
N ALA A 54 -2.31 -12.12 -16.04
CA ALA A 54 -2.26 -11.52 -14.72
C ALA A 54 -1.05 -12.01 -13.95
N GLN A 55 -0.59 -11.20 -13.00
CA GLN A 55 0.45 -11.55 -12.05
C GLN A 55 0.05 -11.01 -10.67
N ILE A 56 0.23 -11.82 -9.63
CA ILE A 56 -0.04 -11.40 -8.26
C ILE A 56 1.13 -11.82 -7.37
N ILE A 57 1.57 -10.90 -6.53
CA ILE A 57 2.61 -11.12 -5.52
C ILE A 57 2.04 -10.65 -4.17
N GLY A 58 2.23 -11.44 -3.13
CA GLY A 58 1.78 -11.11 -1.78
C GLY A 58 1.94 -12.30 -0.84
N ALA A 59 1.87 -12.06 0.46
CA ALA A 59 1.99 -13.10 1.48
C ALA A 59 0.65 -13.78 1.82
N GLY A 60 -0.50 -13.15 1.47
CA GLY A 60 -1.83 -13.71 1.75
C GLY A 60 -2.81 -13.47 0.60
N GLY A 61 -3.78 -14.37 0.42
CA GLY A 61 -4.91 -14.23 -0.50
C GLY A 61 -4.58 -14.32 -2.00
N VAL A 62 -3.34 -14.53 -2.38
CA VAL A 62 -2.85 -14.55 -3.78
C VAL A 62 -3.50 -15.69 -4.56
N LYS A 63 -3.46 -16.92 -4.00
CA LYS A 63 -3.95 -18.11 -4.70
C LYS A 63 -5.40 -17.98 -5.16
N ALA A 64 -6.29 -17.52 -4.29
CA ALA A 64 -7.71 -17.39 -4.63
C ALA A 64 -7.95 -16.45 -5.82
N ARG A 65 -7.20 -15.35 -5.90
CA ARG A 65 -7.36 -14.33 -6.94
C ARG A 65 -6.72 -14.75 -8.25
N ILE A 66 -5.54 -15.36 -8.20
CA ILE A 66 -4.88 -15.82 -9.45
C ILE A 66 -5.63 -16.98 -10.09
N ASP A 67 -6.27 -17.85 -9.29
CA ASP A 67 -7.10 -18.94 -9.81
C ASP A 67 -8.34 -18.41 -10.56
N VAL A 68 -9.02 -17.38 -10.03
CA VAL A 68 -10.13 -16.70 -10.70
C VAL A 68 -9.68 -16.06 -12.00
N LEU A 69 -8.55 -15.33 -11.98
CA LEU A 69 -8.00 -14.70 -13.18
C LEU A 69 -7.54 -15.72 -14.22
N ALA A 70 -6.96 -16.84 -13.79
CA ALA A 70 -6.58 -17.93 -14.69
C ALA A 70 -7.80 -18.57 -15.38
N ALA A 71 -8.90 -18.77 -14.64
CA ALA A 71 -10.16 -19.25 -15.21
C ALA A 71 -10.74 -18.24 -16.21
N ALA A 72 -10.77 -16.94 -15.87
CA ALA A 72 -11.23 -15.90 -16.78
C ALA A 72 -10.39 -15.84 -18.07
N ILE A 73 -9.07 -15.93 -17.97
CA ILE A 73 -8.16 -15.99 -19.13
C ILE A 73 -8.43 -17.22 -19.99
N ALA A 74 -8.59 -18.40 -19.37
CA ALA A 74 -8.85 -19.65 -20.08
C ALA A 74 -10.18 -19.62 -20.84
N MET A 75 -11.19 -18.95 -20.29
CA MET A 75 -12.49 -18.74 -20.95
C MET A 75 -12.44 -17.65 -22.04
N GLY A 76 -11.34 -16.91 -22.15
CA GLY A 76 -11.21 -15.78 -23.06
C GLY A 76 -12.07 -14.59 -22.69
N ALA A 77 -12.29 -14.38 -21.39
CA ALA A 77 -13.13 -13.31 -20.85
C ALA A 77 -12.55 -11.92 -21.13
N ASP A 78 -13.43 -10.93 -21.13
CA ASP A 78 -13.13 -9.51 -21.23
C ASP A 78 -13.10 -8.88 -19.82
N VAL A 79 -12.61 -7.65 -19.68
CA VAL A 79 -12.45 -7.01 -18.37
C VAL A 79 -13.76 -6.74 -17.64
N ASP A 80 -14.86 -6.53 -18.37
CA ASP A 80 -16.21 -6.36 -17.82
C ASP A 80 -16.72 -7.62 -17.07
N PHE A 81 -16.25 -8.79 -17.49
CA PHE A 81 -16.51 -10.02 -16.75
C PHE A 81 -15.98 -9.93 -15.32
N LEU A 82 -14.79 -9.35 -15.12
CA LEU A 82 -14.20 -9.20 -13.77
C LEU A 82 -15.00 -8.24 -12.89
N THR A 83 -15.59 -7.21 -13.46
CA THR A 83 -16.39 -6.22 -12.72
C THR A 83 -17.76 -6.77 -12.31
N SER A 84 -18.29 -7.71 -13.07
CA SER A 84 -19.59 -8.36 -12.84
C SER A 84 -19.54 -9.55 -11.88
N LEU A 85 -18.34 -10.03 -11.54
CA LEU A 85 -18.19 -11.19 -10.64
C LEU A 85 -18.66 -10.85 -9.22
N GLU A 86 -19.54 -11.71 -8.70
CA GLU A 86 -19.90 -11.75 -7.28
C GLU A 86 -19.04 -12.79 -6.57
N LEU A 87 -17.89 -12.35 -6.04
CA LEU A 87 -16.97 -13.21 -5.32
C LEU A 87 -17.35 -13.33 -3.86
N SER A 88 -17.01 -14.48 -3.25
CA SER A 88 -17.28 -14.73 -1.85
C SER A 88 -16.67 -13.66 -0.95
N TYR A 89 -17.45 -13.11 -0.03
CA TYR A 89 -17.00 -12.10 0.90
C TYR A 89 -17.33 -12.48 2.35
N ALA A 90 -16.27 -12.47 3.16
CA ALA A 90 -16.36 -12.35 4.60
C ALA A 90 -15.11 -11.59 5.09
N PRO A 91 -15.19 -10.81 6.18
CA PRO A 91 -14.08 -9.94 6.63
C PRO A 91 -12.71 -10.61 6.71
N PRO A 92 -12.56 -11.87 7.17
CA PRO A 92 -11.24 -12.52 7.23
C PRO A 92 -10.65 -12.91 5.86
N PHE A 93 -11.48 -13.03 4.81
CA PHE A 93 -11.08 -13.67 3.55
C PHE A 93 -11.07 -12.72 2.34
N GLY A 94 -11.75 -11.59 2.42
CA GLY A 94 -11.88 -10.69 1.27
C GLY A 94 -12.37 -9.30 1.63
N ALA A 95 -12.75 -8.56 0.62
CA ALA A 95 -13.42 -7.27 0.71
C ALA A 95 -14.66 -7.28 -0.19
N ALA A 96 -15.63 -6.42 0.10
CA ALA A 96 -16.87 -6.32 -0.71
C ALA A 96 -16.58 -5.99 -2.19
N LYS A 97 -15.49 -5.27 -2.45
CA LYS A 97 -14.86 -5.12 -3.76
C LYS A 97 -13.55 -5.91 -3.72
N ASP A 98 -13.57 -7.12 -4.27
CA ASP A 98 -12.38 -7.98 -4.30
C ASP A 98 -11.28 -7.36 -5.17
N PRO A 99 -9.99 -7.63 -4.91
CA PRO A 99 -8.88 -7.24 -5.79
C PRO A 99 -9.09 -7.55 -7.27
N VAL A 100 -9.78 -8.66 -7.60
CA VAL A 100 -10.12 -9.02 -8.98
C VAL A 100 -11.10 -8.02 -9.59
N ASN A 101 -12.17 -7.66 -8.85
CA ASN A 101 -13.11 -6.64 -9.31
C ASN A 101 -12.43 -5.28 -9.47
N MET A 102 -11.56 -4.91 -8.53
CA MET A 102 -10.83 -3.63 -8.57
C MET A 102 -9.93 -3.53 -9.79
N ALA A 103 -9.26 -4.63 -10.19
CA ALA A 103 -8.48 -4.67 -11.43
C ALA A 103 -9.36 -4.48 -12.66
N GLY A 104 -10.54 -5.11 -12.69
CA GLY A 104 -11.55 -4.93 -13.72
C GLY A 104 -12.01 -3.47 -13.82
N TYR A 105 -12.42 -2.83 -12.71
CA TYR A 105 -12.83 -1.42 -12.70
C TYR A 105 -11.74 -0.46 -13.19
N MET A 106 -10.48 -0.71 -12.82
CA MET A 106 -9.37 0.11 -13.32
C MET A 106 -9.24 0.00 -14.84
N ALA A 107 -9.29 -1.23 -15.39
CA ALA A 107 -9.19 -1.47 -16.82
C ALA A 107 -10.38 -0.89 -17.59
N GLU A 108 -11.62 -1.03 -17.07
CA GLU A 108 -12.81 -0.37 -17.65
C GLU A 108 -12.69 1.14 -17.68
N ASN A 109 -12.23 1.76 -16.59
CA ASN A 109 -12.06 3.21 -16.51
C ASN A 109 -11.01 3.72 -17.53
N ASP A 110 -9.95 2.94 -17.75
CA ASP A 110 -8.95 3.24 -18.78
C ASP A 110 -9.54 3.10 -20.19
N LEU A 111 -10.25 2.01 -20.48
CA LEU A 111 -10.92 1.78 -21.78
C LEU A 111 -11.98 2.84 -22.09
N ALA A 112 -12.72 3.30 -21.07
CA ALA A 112 -13.72 4.36 -21.21
C ALA A 112 -13.09 5.75 -21.33
N GLY A 113 -11.76 5.89 -21.25
CA GLY A 113 -11.06 7.17 -21.29
C GLY A 113 -11.34 8.06 -20.08
N LEU A 114 -11.87 7.49 -19.00
CA LEU A 114 -12.15 8.22 -17.77
C LEU A 114 -10.88 8.63 -17.03
N VAL A 115 -9.82 7.87 -17.20
CA VAL A 115 -8.48 8.12 -16.65
C VAL A 115 -7.44 7.44 -17.53
N ARG A 116 -6.23 7.96 -17.55
CA ARG A 116 -5.06 7.30 -18.13
C ARG A 116 -4.12 6.88 -17.01
N PHE A 117 -3.46 5.73 -17.19
CA PHE A 117 -2.47 5.22 -16.26
C PHE A 117 -1.07 5.30 -16.87
N LEU A 118 -0.14 5.85 -16.11
CA LEU A 118 1.28 5.87 -16.41
C LEU A 118 1.97 4.78 -15.59
N PRO A 119 2.54 3.75 -16.22
CA PRO A 119 3.34 2.75 -15.53
C PRO A 119 4.50 3.39 -14.76
N ALA A 120 4.75 2.93 -13.53
CA ALA A 120 5.76 3.53 -12.66
C ALA A 120 7.18 3.43 -13.26
N ASP A 121 7.49 2.35 -13.96
CA ASP A 121 8.75 2.11 -14.68
C ASP A 121 8.97 3.05 -15.87
N ARG A 122 7.92 3.71 -16.37
CA ARG A 122 7.97 4.70 -17.47
C ARG A 122 8.00 6.15 -17.00
N LEU A 123 7.91 6.40 -15.69
CA LEU A 123 7.87 7.75 -15.17
C LEU A 123 9.10 8.57 -15.56
N LYS A 124 10.29 7.96 -15.57
CA LYS A 124 11.53 8.64 -15.95
C LYS A 124 11.47 9.12 -17.41
N GLU A 125 11.08 8.25 -18.32
CA GLU A 125 10.91 8.59 -19.75
C GLU A 125 9.84 9.68 -19.95
N ALA A 126 8.70 9.57 -19.23
CA ALA A 126 7.65 10.58 -19.30
C ALA A 126 8.12 11.96 -18.80
N ARG A 127 8.93 12.02 -17.74
CA ARG A 127 9.53 13.28 -17.26
C ARG A 127 10.49 13.89 -18.28
N GLU A 128 11.29 13.08 -18.95
CA GLU A 128 12.16 13.52 -20.04
C GLU A 128 11.35 14.08 -21.22
N ALA A 129 10.12 13.59 -21.44
CA ALA A 129 9.15 14.11 -22.38
C ALA A 129 8.34 15.33 -21.88
N GLY A 130 8.66 15.89 -20.70
CA GLY A 130 8.04 17.10 -20.15
C GLY A 130 6.87 16.87 -19.22
N VAL A 131 6.55 15.64 -18.86
CA VAL A 131 5.51 15.33 -17.83
C VAL A 131 5.99 15.77 -16.45
N ARG A 132 5.14 16.48 -15.71
CA ARG A 132 5.38 16.88 -14.32
C ARG A 132 4.61 16.02 -13.34
N VAL A 133 5.13 15.88 -12.14
CA VAL A 133 4.54 15.06 -11.08
C VAL A 133 3.81 15.95 -10.07
N LEU A 134 2.51 15.69 -9.88
CA LEU A 134 1.70 16.25 -8.80
C LEU A 134 1.54 15.22 -7.69
N ASP A 135 2.06 15.49 -6.51
CA ASP A 135 1.86 14.65 -5.33
C ASP A 135 0.66 15.13 -4.51
N VAL A 136 -0.37 14.27 -4.39
CA VAL A 136 -1.62 14.60 -3.66
C VAL A 136 -1.68 13.96 -2.27
N ARG A 137 -0.54 13.55 -1.74
CA ARG A 137 -0.40 13.05 -0.36
C ARG A 137 -0.39 14.21 0.63
N THR A 138 -0.69 13.91 1.88
CA THR A 138 -0.62 14.89 2.96
C THR A 138 0.82 15.30 3.27
N ALA A 139 1.02 16.46 3.86
CA ALA A 139 2.34 16.95 4.28
C ALA A 139 3.08 15.96 5.20
N ILE A 140 2.35 15.24 6.06
CA ILE A 140 2.91 14.23 6.96
C ILE A 140 3.46 13.03 6.18
N GLU A 141 2.74 12.57 5.17
CA GLU A 141 3.20 11.48 4.29
C GLU A 141 4.44 11.88 3.50
N LEU A 142 4.51 13.14 3.04
CA LEU A 142 5.68 13.66 2.32
C LEU A 142 6.92 13.72 3.21
N GLN A 143 6.78 14.16 4.46
CA GLN A 143 7.87 14.16 5.44
C GLN A 143 8.38 12.75 5.76
N SER A 144 7.45 11.79 5.84
CA SER A 144 7.77 10.40 6.19
C SER A 144 8.34 9.61 5.02
N ALA A 145 7.88 9.89 3.81
CA ALA A 145 8.21 9.14 2.60
C ALA A 145 8.32 10.10 1.40
N PRO A 146 9.41 10.87 1.32
CA PRO A 146 9.58 11.85 0.26
C PRO A 146 9.60 11.20 -1.13
N ALA A 147 9.04 11.89 -2.11
CA ALA A 147 9.12 11.54 -3.53
C ALA A 147 9.46 12.79 -4.34
N ALA A 148 10.15 12.60 -5.45
CA ALA A 148 10.43 13.68 -6.38
C ALA A 148 9.14 14.12 -7.08
N SER A 149 8.62 15.31 -6.74
CA SER A 149 7.43 15.92 -7.32
C SER A 149 7.68 17.36 -7.70
N ASP A 150 6.94 17.85 -8.70
CA ASP A 150 7.06 19.22 -9.22
C ASP A 150 6.02 20.15 -8.57
N ALA A 151 4.93 19.57 -8.06
CA ALA A 151 3.91 20.27 -7.27
C ALA A 151 3.38 19.34 -6.16
N GLN A 152 2.90 19.95 -5.08
CA GLN A 152 2.36 19.25 -3.92
C GLN A 152 1.07 19.93 -3.48
N ILE A 153 -0.06 19.29 -3.74
CA ILE A 153 -1.39 19.77 -3.34
C ILE A 153 -2.15 18.55 -2.80
N PRO A 154 -2.40 18.47 -1.48
CA PRO A 154 -3.21 17.39 -0.90
C PRO A 154 -4.56 17.26 -1.60
N LEU A 155 -5.06 16.02 -1.78
CA LEU A 155 -6.32 15.77 -2.48
C LEU A 155 -7.47 16.62 -1.93
N ASP A 156 -7.54 16.79 -0.62
CA ASP A 156 -8.61 17.52 0.06
C ASP A 156 -8.59 19.03 -0.26
N GLU A 157 -7.42 19.58 -0.60
CA GLU A 157 -7.24 20.97 -0.99
C GLU A 157 -7.31 21.18 -2.52
N LEU A 158 -7.27 20.10 -3.32
CA LEU A 158 -7.07 20.19 -4.77
C LEU A 158 -8.17 21.00 -5.46
N ARG A 159 -9.44 20.88 -5.03
CA ARG A 159 -10.56 21.60 -5.63
C ARG A 159 -10.46 23.13 -5.48
N GLU A 160 -9.77 23.58 -4.45
CA GLU A 160 -9.57 25.01 -4.15
C GLU A 160 -8.24 25.53 -4.71
N ARG A 161 -7.34 24.62 -5.16
CA ARG A 161 -5.96 25.00 -5.52
C ARG A 161 -5.49 24.50 -6.89
N PHE A 162 -6.31 23.79 -7.67
CA PHE A 162 -5.90 23.26 -8.98
C PHE A 162 -5.45 24.37 -9.95
N PHE A 163 -5.93 25.60 -9.79
CA PHE A 163 -5.53 26.75 -10.62
C PHE A 163 -4.06 27.18 -10.43
N GLU A 164 -3.38 26.70 -9.38
CA GLU A 164 -1.94 26.89 -9.19
C GLU A 164 -1.12 26.06 -10.20
N LEU A 165 -1.73 25.04 -10.80
CA LEU A 165 -1.08 24.15 -11.75
C LEU A 165 -1.08 24.75 -13.17
N ASP A 166 0.03 24.51 -13.89
CA ASP A 166 0.17 24.89 -15.28
C ASP A 166 -0.71 23.98 -16.18
N ARG A 167 -1.64 24.59 -16.92
CA ARG A 167 -2.55 23.89 -17.85
C ARG A 167 -1.90 23.41 -19.14
N THR A 168 -0.69 23.90 -19.43
CA THR A 168 0.02 23.60 -20.68
C THR A 168 0.84 22.34 -20.62
N VAL A 169 1.01 21.77 -19.42
CA VAL A 169 1.80 20.56 -19.19
C VAL A 169 0.89 19.39 -18.81
N ARG A 170 1.36 18.18 -19.10
CA ARG A 170 0.76 16.95 -18.61
C ARG A 170 1.18 16.68 -17.18
N TRP A 171 0.23 16.32 -16.32
CA TRP A 171 0.45 16.01 -14.91
C TRP A 171 0.31 14.51 -14.63
N ALA A 172 1.38 13.88 -14.18
CA ALA A 172 1.34 12.53 -13.60
C ALA A 172 1.03 12.64 -12.10
N VAL A 173 -0.13 12.16 -11.69
CA VAL A 173 -0.62 12.32 -10.32
C VAL A 173 -0.17 11.16 -9.45
N LEU A 174 0.43 11.48 -8.30
CA LEU A 174 1.00 10.54 -7.33
C LEU A 174 0.23 10.56 -6.02
N CYS A 175 -0.08 9.38 -5.49
CA CYS A 175 -0.42 9.20 -4.07
C CYS A 175 0.24 7.91 -3.53
N LYS A 176 -0.15 7.39 -2.39
CA LYS A 176 0.47 6.18 -1.81
C LYS A 176 0.30 4.93 -2.69
N VAL A 177 -0.95 4.63 -3.14
CA VAL A 177 -1.30 3.37 -3.86
C VAL A 177 -2.15 3.58 -5.13
N GLY A 178 -2.32 4.83 -5.61
CA GLY A 178 -3.06 5.15 -6.83
C GLY A 178 -4.51 5.62 -6.62
N GLN A 179 -5.21 5.26 -5.56
CA GLN A 179 -6.64 5.56 -5.38
C GLN A 179 -6.94 7.08 -5.26
N ARG A 180 -6.21 7.80 -4.40
CA ARG A 180 -6.36 9.28 -4.28
C ARG A 180 -5.91 9.99 -5.56
N ALA A 181 -4.85 9.47 -6.19
CA ALA A 181 -4.36 9.96 -7.48
C ALA A 181 -5.43 9.82 -8.58
N TYR A 182 -6.18 8.72 -8.59
CA TYR A 182 -7.32 8.54 -9.50
C TYR A 182 -8.36 9.66 -9.31
N ASN A 183 -8.80 9.92 -8.07
CA ASN A 183 -9.76 10.97 -7.78
C ASN A 183 -9.23 12.35 -8.19
N ALA A 184 -7.96 12.64 -7.90
CA ALA A 184 -7.32 13.89 -8.28
C ALA A 184 -7.22 14.06 -9.81
N ALA A 185 -6.79 13.03 -10.54
CA ALA A 185 -6.73 13.06 -11.99
C ALA A 185 -8.13 13.29 -12.60
N ARG A 186 -9.19 12.67 -12.04
CA ARG A 186 -10.57 12.91 -12.46
C ARG A 186 -11.01 14.36 -12.27
N ILE A 187 -10.67 14.98 -11.13
CA ILE A 187 -10.92 16.40 -10.87
C ILE A 187 -10.21 17.25 -11.92
N LEU A 188 -8.90 17.03 -12.11
CA LEU A 188 -8.09 17.79 -13.07
C LEU A 188 -8.60 17.66 -14.52
N MET A 189 -8.92 16.45 -14.96
CA MET A 189 -9.44 16.20 -16.31
C MET A 189 -10.79 16.89 -16.53
N GLN A 190 -11.67 16.94 -15.53
CA GLN A 190 -12.96 17.66 -15.59
C GLN A 190 -12.76 19.16 -15.70
N GLU A 191 -11.68 19.71 -15.14
CA GLU A 191 -11.29 21.11 -15.23
C GLU A 191 -10.42 21.42 -16.47
N GLY A 192 -10.26 20.45 -17.37
CA GLY A 192 -9.56 20.62 -18.65
C GLY A 192 -8.04 20.52 -18.58
N TYR A 193 -7.48 19.93 -17.51
CA TYR A 193 -6.06 19.62 -17.43
C TYR A 193 -5.76 18.29 -18.12
N ASP A 194 -4.56 18.17 -18.69
CA ASP A 194 -4.01 16.90 -19.15
C ASP A 194 -3.41 16.17 -17.96
N ALA A 195 -4.09 15.15 -17.44
CA ALA A 195 -3.69 14.41 -16.25
C ALA A 195 -3.76 12.89 -16.44
N GLU A 196 -2.85 12.19 -15.79
CA GLU A 196 -2.78 10.73 -15.74
C GLU A 196 -2.36 10.26 -14.34
N VAL A 197 -2.62 9.01 -14.01
CA VAL A 197 -2.34 8.42 -12.69
C VAL A 197 -1.06 7.60 -12.75
N ILE A 198 -0.11 7.83 -11.85
CA ILE A 198 1.02 6.91 -11.67
C ILE A 198 0.48 5.61 -11.05
N GLU A 199 0.58 4.51 -11.81
CA GLU A 199 0.06 3.20 -11.41
C GLU A 199 0.63 2.72 -10.08
N GLY A 200 -0.27 2.34 -9.16
CA GLY A 200 0.12 1.86 -7.83
C GLY A 200 0.82 2.92 -6.97
N GLY A 201 0.97 4.15 -7.48
CA GLY A 201 1.48 5.30 -6.75
C GLY A 201 2.90 5.12 -6.21
N TYR A 202 3.17 5.74 -5.07
CA TYR A 202 4.48 5.68 -4.39
C TYR A 202 4.97 4.26 -4.11
N THR A 203 4.05 3.34 -3.81
CA THR A 203 4.39 1.93 -3.58
C THR A 203 5.02 1.29 -4.82
N SER A 204 4.45 1.52 -6.00
CA SER A 204 5.04 1.06 -7.27
C SER A 204 6.39 1.72 -7.54
N LEU A 205 6.51 3.04 -7.36
CA LEU A 205 7.79 3.74 -7.55
C LEU A 205 8.91 3.16 -6.68
N LYS A 206 8.61 2.84 -5.42
CA LYS A 206 9.59 2.22 -4.52
C LYS A 206 9.96 0.79 -4.93
N MET A 207 9.05 0.06 -5.56
CA MET A 207 9.37 -1.26 -6.12
C MET A 207 10.30 -1.19 -7.32
N GLU A 208 10.17 -0.16 -8.16
CA GLU A 208 11.07 0.06 -9.31
C GLU A 208 12.49 0.53 -8.87
N GLU A 209 12.57 1.24 -7.74
CA GLU A 209 13.86 1.65 -7.15
C GLU A 209 14.58 0.49 -6.41
N PHE A 210 13.91 -0.64 -6.20
CA PHE A 210 14.47 -1.75 -5.44
C PHE A 210 15.50 -2.52 -6.26
N GLU A 211 16.76 -2.34 -5.92
CA GLU A 211 17.85 -3.20 -6.39
C GLU A 211 18.01 -4.39 -5.42
N ALA A 212 17.78 -5.59 -5.92
CA ALA A 212 18.02 -6.81 -5.13
C ALA A 212 19.52 -6.91 -4.79
N SER A 213 19.85 -6.86 -3.50
CA SER A 213 21.24 -7.14 -3.09
C SER A 213 21.58 -8.59 -3.45
N PRO A 214 22.84 -8.90 -3.85
CA PRO A 214 23.26 -10.26 -4.16
C PRO A 214 23.04 -11.26 -3.00
N GLU A 215 23.01 -10.77 -1.76
CA GLU A 215 22.78 -11.56 -0.55
C GLU A 215 21.31 -11.98 -0.38
N ALA A 216 20.36 -11.22 -0.97
CA ALA A 216 18.94 -11.60 -0.97
C ALA A 216 18.60 -12.73 -1.94
N ALA A 217 19.55 -13.15 -2.78
CA ALA A 217 19.43 -14.25 -3.74
C ALA A 217 19.84 -15.62 -3.15
N ALA A 218 19.93 -15.76 -1.82
CA ALA A 218 20.14 -17.09 -1.20
C ALA A 218 19.00 -18.03 -1.65
N PRO A 219 19.32 -19.26 -2.12
CA PRO A 219 18.32 -20.16 -2.63
C PRO A 219 17.30 -20.48 -1.55
N CYS A 220 16.02 -20.27 -1.89
CA CYS A 220 14.91 -20.68 -1.05
C CYS A 220 15.08 -22.17 -0.71
N GLY A 221 15.35 -22.46 0.54
CA GLY A 221 15.51 -23.83 1.03
C GLY A 221 14.29 -24.65 0.66
N LYS A 222 14.52 -25.89 0.28
CA LYS A 222 13.52 -26.88 -0.15
C LYS A 222 12.31 -26.86 0.78
N GLY A 223 11.12 -26.76 0.18
CA GLY A 223 9.85 -26.70 0.88
C GLY A 223 9.68 -27.80 1.93
N GLY A 224 9.34 -27.38 3.13
CA GLY A 224 8.64 -28.15 4.12
C GLY A 224 7.29 -27.49 4.32
N ASP A 225 6.23 -28.29 4.30
CA ASP A 225 4.85 -27.91 4.59
C ASP A 225 4.69 -27.58 6.07
N ASP A 226 5.28 -26.46 6.51
CA ASP A 226 5.01 -25.90 7.83
C ASP A 226 4.81 -24.41 7.69
N ALA A 227 3.56 -23.99 7.80
CA ALA A 227 3.16 -22.62 8.06
C ALA A 227 3.67 -22.22 9.44
N ALA A 228 4.98 -21.98 9.55
CA ALA A 228 5.58 -21.39 10.73
C ALA A 228 5.18 -19.92 10.75
N GLY A 229 4.19 -19.62 11.59
CA GLY A 229 3.84 -18.28 11.99
C GLY A 229 5.08 -17.52 12.43
N CYS A 230 5.13 -16.25 12.07
CA CYS A 230 6.04 -15.28 12.66
C CYS A 230 5.84 -15.33 14.18
N SER A 231 6.73 -16.02 14.89
CA SER A 231 6.69 -16.13 16.34
C SER A 231 7.15 -14.80 16.92
N THR A 232 6.20 -13.95 17.29
CA THR A 232 6.46 -12.85 18.22
C THR A 232 6.68 -13.43 19.60
N GLU A 233 7.86 -13.93 19.88
CA GLU A 233 8.26 -14.29 21.24
C GLU A 233 8.48 -13.01 22.04
N VAL A 234 7.45 -12.59 22.74
CA VAL A 234 7.59 -11.62 23.84
C VAL A 234 7.98 -12.41 25.07
N THR A 235 9.26 -12.42 25.39
CA THR A 235 9.74 -12.96 26.67
C THR A 235 9.16 -12.11 27.80
N GLN A 236 8.41 -12.71 28.72
CA GLN A 236 7.91 -12.02 29.91
C GLN A 236 9.10 -11.55 30.75
N THR A 237 9.23 -10.25 30.94
CA THR A 237 10.29 -9.67 31.74
C THR A 237 9.72 -8.91 32.95
N ALA A 238 10.42 -9.04 34.07
CA ALA A 238 10.12 -8.38 35.34
C ALA A 238 10.15 -6.86 35.22
N ALA A 239 9.55 -6.14 36.16
CA ALA A 239 9.51 -4.67 36.23
C ALA A 239 10.90 -4.05 36.02
N GLY A 240 11.02 -3.16 35.02
CA GLY A 240 12.27 -2.46 34.69
C GLY A 240 13.04 -3.06 33.48
N ALA A 241 12.57 -4.12 32.84
CA ALA A 241 13.22 -4.73 31.67
C ALA A 241 12.70 -4.12 30.36
N SER A 242 13.59 -4.01 29.37
CA SER A 242 13.24 -3.61 27.99
C SER A 242 12.89 -4.86 27.16
N ALA A 243 11.72 -4.85 26.53
CA ALA A 243 11.32 -5.86 25.56
C ALA A 243 11.53 -5.32 24.13
N GLU A 244 11.88 -6.21 23.19
CA GLU A 244 11.99 -5.88 21.78
C GLU A 244 10.83 -6.53 21.00
N LEU A 245 10.28 -5.79 20.02
CA LEU A 245 9.19 -6.23 19.16
C LEU A 245 9.54 -5.94 17.69
N ASP A 246 9.62 -6.97 16.90
CA ASP A 246 9.83 -6.85 15.46
C ASP A 246 8.47 -6.85 14.74
N LEU A 247 8.17 -5.75 14.09
CA LEU A 247 6.95 -5.50 13.32
C LEU A 247 7.26 -5.31 11.82
N THR A 248 8.45 -5.71 11.40
CA THR A 248 8.83 -5.63 9.99
C THR A 248 7.91 -6.50 9.13
N GLY A 249 7.58 -6.02 7.93
CA GLY A 249 6.64 -6.71 7.04
C GLY A 249 5.16 -6.48 7.34
N LEU A 250 4.80 -5.88 8.47
CA LEU A 250 3.42 -5.49 8.76
C LEU A 250 3.11 -4.12 8.15
N SER A 251 1.89 -3.98 7.61
CA SER A 251 1.34 -2.70 7.13
C SER A 251 0.26 -2.19 8.09
N CYS A 252 0.08 -0.86 8.16
CA CYS A 252 -0.95 -0.24 9.00
C CYS A 252 -2.35 -0.84 8.72
N PRO A 253 -3.14 -1.22 9.76
CA PRO A 253 -2.94 -0.99 11.19
C PRO A 253 -2.15 -2.08 11.95
N GLY A 254 -1.61 -3.10 11.25
CA GLY A 254 -0.94 -4.25 11.84
C GLY A 254 0.12 -3.92 12.91
N PRO A 255 1.11 -3.05 12.61
CA PRO A 255 2.14 -2.68 13.57
C PRO A 255 1.56 -2.09 14.87
N LEU A 256 0.51 -1.28 14.76
CA LEU A 256 -0.10 -0.63 15.90
C LEU A 256 -0.86 -1.61 16.80
N MET A 257 -1.53 -2.59 16.19
CA MET A 257 -2.26 -3.63 16.91
C MET A 257 -1.33 -4.58 17.67
N GLU A 258 -0.23 -4.98 17.05
CA GLU A 258 0.77 -5.83 17.71
C GLU A 258 1.52 -5.05 18.80
N LEU A 259 1.80 -3.77 18.59
CA LEU A 259 2.33 -2.87 19.60
C LEU A 259 1.42 -2.82 20.84
N GLN A 260 0.11 -2.65 20.63
CA GLN A 260 -0.88 -2.63 21.71
C GLN A 260 -0.88 -3.95 22.50
N LYS A 261 -0.96 -5.10 21.82
CA LYS A 261 -0.93 -6.42 22.45
C LYS A 261 0.36 -6.66 23.25
N ALA A 262 1.49 -6.22 22.72
CA ALA A 262 2.76 -6.34 23.40
C ALA A 262 2.81 -5.45 24.66
N MET A 263 2.30 -4.22 24.57
CA MET A 263 2.21 -3.32 25.72
C MET A 263 1.30 -3.84 26.82
N GLU A 264 0.22 -4.56 26.50
CA GLU A 264 -0.65 -5.20 27.51
C GLU A 264 0.12 -6.20 28.37
N ARG A 265 1.11 -6.90 27.80
CA ARG A 265 1.92 -7.96 28.45
C ARG A 265 3.10 -7.41 29.26
N ILE A 266 3.45 -6.15 29.12
CA ILE A 266 4.56 -5.51 29.83
C ILE A 266 4.04 -4.95 31.17
N ALA A 267 4.84 -5.05 32.21
CA ALA A 267 4.53 -4.46 33.52
C ALA A 267 4.56 -2.90 33.44
N PRO A 268 3.79 -2.19 34.29
CA PRO A 268 3.88 -0.75 34.39
C PRO A 268 5.32 -0.27 34.62
N GLY A 269 5.74 0.80 33.93
CA GLY A 269 7.11 1.30 33.92
C GLY A 269 8.10 0.50 33.04
N GLY A 270 7.68 -0.61 32.45
CA GLY A 270 8.49 -1.35 31.49
C GLY A 270 8.57 -0.63 30.13
N VAL A 271 9.65 -0.83 29.40
CA VAL A 271 9.95 -0.19 28.12
C VAL A 271 9.86 -1.19 26.99
N LEU A 272 9.10 -0.86 25.95
CA LEU A 272 9.02 -1.62 24.71
C LEU A 272 9.76 -0.87 23.60
N MET A 273 10.69 -1.56 22.94
CA MET A 273 11.30 -1.11 21.70
C MET A 273 10.66 -1.86 20.52
N ALA A 274 10.01 -1.16 19.62
CA ALA A 274 9.39 -1.74 18.44
C ALA A 274 10.04 -1.22 17.15
N ARG A 275 10.23 -2.13 16.17
CA ARG A 275 10.77 -1.83 14.84
C ARG A 275 9.73 -2.20 13.78
N ALA A 276 9.42 -1.28 12.86
CA ALA A 276 8.46 -1.51 11.79
C ALA A 276 8.98 -0.98 10.45
N SER A 277 8.62 -1.66 9.37
CA SER A 277 8.91 -1.22 8.00
C SER A 277 7.86 -0.25 7.45
N ASP A 278 6.69 -0.14 8.08
CA ASP A 278 5.62 0.77 7.66
C ASP A 278 5.98 2.22 8.02
N PRO A 279 6.13 3.14 7.05
CA PRO A 279 6.42 4.55 7.33
C PRO A 279 5.34 5.25 8.15
N GLY A 280 4.06 4.81 8.05
CA GLY A 280 2.92 5.33 8.83
C GLY A 280 3.09 5.08 10.33
N PHE A 281 3.76 4.00 10.71
CA PHE A 281 4.01 3.65 12.10
C PHE A 281 4.75 4.74 12.88
N TYR A 282 5.55 5.57 12.22
CA TYR A 282 6.25 6.70 12.84
C TYR A 282 5.30 7.72 13.48
N VAL A 283 4.18 8.02 12.81
CA VAL A 283 3.18 8.99 13.30
C VAL A 283 2.16 8.29 14.18
N ASP A 284 1.68 7.13 13.74
CA ASP A 284 0.59 6.39 14.37
C ASP A 284 0.98 5.89 15.77
N SER A 285 2.22 5.43 15.95
CA SER A 285 2.73 5.00 17.26
C SER A 285 2.78 6.13 18.28
N ALA A 286 3.11 7.36 17.86
CA ALA A 286 3.15 8.52 18.75
C ALA A 286 1.74 8.97 19.15
N ALA A 287 0.81 9.04 18.19
CA ALA A 287 -0.59 9.37 18.46
C ALA A 287 -1.23 8.33 19.39
N TRP A 288 -0.97 7.05 19.13
CA TRP A 288 -1.45 5.96 19.96
C TRP A 288 -0.87 6.02 21.38
N ALA A 289 0.43 6.22 21.54
CA ALA A 289 1.06 6.32 22.86
C ALA A 289 0.45 7.45 23.69
N GLN A 290 0.22 8.61 23.06
CA GLN A 290 -0.43 9.75 23.69
C GLN A 290 -1.86 9.45 24.12
N THR A 291 -2.66 8.83 23.22
CA THR A 291 -4.07 8.50 23.49
C THR A 291 -4.21 7.41 24.56
N SER A 292 -3.29 6.45 24.57
CA SER A 292 -3.27 5.34 25.55
C SER A 292 -2.59 5.70 26.87
N GLY A 293 -2.11 6.95 27.02
CA GLY A 293 -1.46 7.44 28.22
C GLY A 293 -0.03 6.92 28.43
N HIS A 294 0.55 6.24 27.44
CA HIS A 294 1.92 5.75 27.48
C HIS A 294 2.92 6.85 27.14
N LYS A 295 4.16 6.73 27.64
CA LYS A 295 5.19 7.73 27.42
C LYS A 295 6.10 7.33 26.25
N MET A 296 6.11 8.11 25.17
CA MET A 296 7.07 7.98 24.08
C MET A 296 8.44 8.45 24.55
N LEU A 297 9.42 7.54 24.63
CA LEU A 297 10.80 7.86 25.04
C LEU A 297 11.65 8.32 23.85
N SER A 298 11.54 7.61 22.73
CA SER A 298 12.23 8.00 21.50
C SER A 298 11.53 7.45 20.28
N ARG A 299 11.66 8.13 19.14
CA ARG A 299 11.31 7.62 17.81
C ARG A 299 12.29 8.15 16.78
N HIS A 300 12.78 7.30 15.92
CA HIS A 300 13.68 7.66 14.83
C HIS A 300 13.54 6.68 13.67
N LYS A 301 14.17 7.01 12.57
CA LYS A 301 14.28 6.12 11.41
C LYS A 301 15.72 5.68 11.28
N GLU A 302 15.93 4.38 11.13
CA GLU A 302 17.23 3.78 10.98
C GLU A 302 17.17 2.65 9.94
N ASN A 303 18.02 2.69 8.92
CA ASN A 303 18.09 1.69 7.83
C ASN A 303 16.74 1.38 7.17
N GLY A 304 15.90 2.42 6.94
CA GLY A 304 14.57 2.26 6.34
C GLY A 304 13.49 1.74 7.29
N LEU A 305 13.82 1.46 8.54
CA LEU A 305 12.87 1.05 9.58
C LEU A 305 12.51 2.24 10.50
N VAL A 306 11.29 2.21 11.00
CA VAL A 306 10.84 3.07 12.11
C VAL A 306 11.13 2.34 13.40
N VAL A 307 11.92 2.96 14.28
CA VAL A 307 12.23 2.44 15.62
C VAL A 307 11.61 3.35 16.67
N VAL A 308 10.82 2.78 17.56
CA VAL A 308 10.18 3.51 18.67
C VAL A 308 10.49 2.85 19.99
N LYS A 309 10.63 3.67 21.04
CA LYS A 309 10.71 3.21 22.45
C LYS A 309 9.60 3.85 23.25
N ILE A 310 8.80 3.03 23.90
CA ILE A 310 7.60 3.45 24.63
C ILE A 310 7.63 2.84 26.01
N GLU A 311 7.42 3.67 27.05
CA GLU A 311 7.30 3.24 28.43
C GLU A 311 5.81 3.09 28.78
N LYS A 312 5.45 1.98 29.41
CA LYS A 312 4.09 1.71 29.86
C LYS A 312 3.72 2.58 31.06
N ALA A 313 2.61 3.30 30.95
CA ALA A 313 2.06 4.05 32.07
C ALA A 313 1.65 3.15 33.22
N GLY A 314 1.76 3.66 34.46
CA GLY A 314 1.19 3.01 35.63
C GLY A 314 -0.34 2.93 35.56
N SER A 315 -0.94 1.93 36.20
CA SER A 315 -2.40 1.82 36.26
C SER A 315 -3.02 3.03 36.97
N ARG A 316 -4.01 3.64 36.38
CA ARG A 316 -4.74 4.81 36.93
C ARG A 316 -5.39 4.57 38.32
N LYS A 317 -5.41 3.33 38.81
CA LYS A 317 -5.99 2.96 40.11
C LYS A 317 -5.14 3.23 41.35
N GLU A 318 -3.81 3.43 41.19
CA GLU A 318 -2.93 3.67 42.33
C GLU A 318 -2.74 5.18 42.70
N ALA A 319 -3.28 6.08 41.87
CA ALA A 319 -3.19 7.52 42.13
C ALA A 319 -4.39 8.07 42.94
N GLU A 320 -5.50 7.36 43.07
CA GLU A 320 -6.66 7.78 43.88
C GLU A 320 -6.59 7.34 45.33
N ASP A 321 -5.90 6.21 45.64
CA ASP A 321 -5.76 5.71 47.02
C ASP A 321 -4.67 6.48 47.83
N ALA A 322 -3.83 7.28 47.19
CA ALA A 322 -2.78 8.07 47.86
C ALA A 322 -3.25 9.48 48.29
N SER A 323 -4.50 9.89 48.03
CA SER A 323 -5.06 11.18 48.37
C SER A 323 -6.12 11.18 49.47
N GLU A 324 -6.43 10.00 50.08
CA GLU A 324 -7.38 9.89 51.19
C GLU A 324 -6.75 9.64 52.58
N ASP A 325 -5.41 9.51 52.69
CA ASP A 325 -4.70 9.46 53.98
C ASP A 325 -3.68 10.62 54.09
N GLY A 326 -4.21 11.84 54.35
CA GLY A 326 -3.42 13.01 54.62
C GLY A 326 -4.25 14.11 55.28
#